data_a6a062bb5adffc3428068c1fbe21ff39
#
_entry.id   a6a062bb5adffc3428068c1fbe21ff39
#
_cell.length_a   1.000
_cell.length_b   1.000
_cell.length_c   1.000
_cell.angle_alpha   90.00
_cell.angle_beta   90.00
_cell.angle_gamma   90.00
#
_symmetry.space_group_name_H-M   'P 1'
#
loop_
_entity.id
_entity.type
_entity.pdbx_description
1 polymer ?
#
loop_
_entity_poly.entity_id
_entity_poly.type
_entity_poly.pdbx_seq_one_letter_code
_entity_poly.pdbx_strand_id
1 'polypeptide(L)'
;MYNTWSRYALITFFVICALVSLGYEQYQLAAIAGFLFAFVLWSHFKHSSVLLASKHFKNANYDKTEKVLAEVANPDRLAKSRRGYYEFMKANIALQKEDFETAEFHFQIASRFPLGGKNDKAFVLIHLANLALRKKDGERALAYAAKAKELATSSRAKSIIEIIEKEANALA
;
A
#
# COMPACT_ATOMS: atom_id res chain seq x y z
N MET A 1 -0.69 -2.70 17.78
CA MET A 1 -0.80 -4.15 17.52
C MET A 1 -0.48 -4.41 16.06
N TYR A 2 0.78 -4.73 15.77
CA TYR A 2 1.25 -4.78 14.37
C TYR A 2 1.69 -6.19 13.94
N ASN A 3 1.76 -7.15 14.87
CA ASN A 3 2.24 -8.49 14.59
C ASN A 3 1.07 -9.45 14.33
N THR A 4 1.18 -10.29 13.31
CA THR A 4 0.19 -11.30 12.90
C THR A 4 -0.11 -12.26 14.06
N TRP A 5 0.92 -12.65 14.82
CA TRP A 5 0.79 -13.52 15.99
C TRP A 5 -0.12 -12.94 17.09
N SER A 6 0.02 -11.64 17.38
CA SER A 6 -0.82 -10.99 18.39
C SER A 6 -2.30 -10.92 17.99
N ARG A 7 -2.58 -10.88 16.70
CA ARG A 7 -3.97 -10.89 16.17
C ARG A 7 -4.61 -12.27 16.33
N TYR A 8 -3.87 -13.34 15.99
CA TYR A 8 -4.36 -14.71 16.20
C TYR A 8 -4.58 -14.99 17.69
N ALA A 9 -3.68 -14.56 18.58
CA ALA A 9 -3.84 -14.70 20.01
C ALA A 9 -5.11 -14.01 20.53
N LEU A 10 -5.44 -12.81 20.04
CA LEU A 10 -6.68 -12.12 20.38
C LEU A 10 -7.93 -12.81 19.84
N ILE A 11 -7.89 -13.27 18.61
CA ILE A 11 -8.99 -14.03 18.00
C ILE A 11 -9.29 -15.25 18.86
N THR A 12 -8.25 -16.04 19.19
CA THR A 12 -8.38 -17.22 20.06
C THR A 12 -8.92 -16.86 21.45
N PHE A 13 -8.42 -15.78 22.05
CA PHE A 13 -8.88 -15.30 23.35
C PHE A 13 -10.38 -14.97 23.35
N PHE A 14 -10.87 -14.20 22.36
CA PHE A 14 -12.29 -13.86 22.30
C PHE A 14 -13.19 -15.06 22.01
N VAL A 15 -12.72 -16.04 21.23
CA VAL A 15 -13.45 -17.31 21.03
C VAL A 15 -13.58 -18.05 22.34
N ILE A 16 -12.50 -18.20 23.12
CA ILE A 16 -12.53 -18.86 24.42
C ILE A 16 -13.48 -18.12 25.38
N CYS A 17 -13.38 -16.79 25.46
CA CYS A 17 -14.28 -15.99 26.29
C CYS A 17 -15.75 -16.18 25.92
N ALA A 18 -16.07 -16.22 24.62
CA ALA A 18 -17.44 -16.45 24.17
C ALA A 18 -17.96 -17.84 24.56
N LEU A 19 -17.15 -18.89 24.40
CA LEU A 19 -17.52 -20.26 24.75
C LEU A 19 -17.71 -20.42 26.29
N VAL A 20 -16.82 -19.85 27.08
CA VAL A 20 -16.90 -19.86 28.53
C VAL A 20 -18.17 -19.13 29.03
N SER A 21 -18.45 -17.94 28.44
CA SER A 21 -19.65 -17.16 28.83
C SER A 21 -20.94 -17.88 28.49
N LEU A 22 -20.96 -18.62 27.35
CA LEU A 22 -22.11 -19.49 27.00
C LEU A 22 -22.29 -20.64 28.00
N GLY A 23 -21.20 -21.27 28.44
CA GLY A 23 -21.24 -22.35 29.43
C GLY A 23 -21.75 -21.91 30.79
N TYR A 24 -21.59 -20.63 31.16
CA TYR A 24 -22.13 -20.02 32.38
C TYR A 24 -23.48 -19.30 32.17
N GLU A 25 -24.14 -19.51 31.02
CA GLU A 25 -25.41 -18.87 30.66
C GLU A 25 -25.39 -17.33 30.66
N GLN A 26 -24.20 -16.73 30.59
CA GLN A 26 -23.98 -15.29 30.55
C GLN A 26 -24.07 -14.75 29.11
N TYR A 27 -25.28 -14.75 28.52
CA TYR A 27 -25.51 -14.43 27.11
C TYR A 27 -25.07 -13.01 26.72
N GLN A 28 -25.14 -12.04 27.65
CA GLN A 28 -24.69 -10.67 27.40
C GLN A 28 -23.18 -10.60 27.20
N LEU A 29 -22.40 -11.31 28.02
CA LEU A 29 -20.94 -11.37 27.88
C LEU A 29 -20.53 -12.13 26.63
N ALA A 30 -21.24 -13.21 26.29
CA ALA A 30 -21.01 -13.95 25.04
C ALA A 30 -21.27 -13.08 23.81
N ALA A 31 -22.31 -12.25 23.79
CA ALA A 31 -22.61 -11.32 22.70
C ALA A 31 -21.51 -10.26 22.54
N ILE A 32 -21.02 -9.68 23.64
CA ILE A 32 -19.91 -8.72 23.61
C ILE A 32 -18.63 -9.38 23.07
N ALA A 33 -18.29 -10.57 23.54
CA ALA A 33 -17.11 -11.31 23.07
C ALA A 33 -17.22 -11.66 21.57
N GLY A 34 -18.39 -12.06 21.11
CA GLY A 34 -18.68 -12.31 19.69
C GLY A 34 -18.54 -11.06 18.82
N PHE A 35 -19.03 -9.93 19.29
CA PHE A 35 -18.87 -8.65 18.60
C PHE A 35 -17.40 -8.24 18.48
N LEU A 36 -16.63 -8.35 19.58
CA LEU A 36 -15.19 -8.05 19.58
C LEU A 36 -14.41 -9.01 18.68
N PHE A 37 -14.75 -10.29 18.66
CA PHE A 37 -14.21 -11.27 17.72
C PHE A 37 -14.45 -10.85 16.26
N ALA A 38 -15.70 -10.54 15.92
CA ALA A 38 -16.06 -10.10 14.56
C ALA A 38 -15.32 -8.82 14.17
N PHE A 39 -15.18 -7.86 15.08
CA PHE A 39 -14.45 -6.61 14.87
C PHE A 39 -12.95 -6.86 14.62
N VAL A 40 -12.30 -7.72 15.41
CA VAL A 40 -10.88 -8.06 15.23
C VAL A 40 -10.68 -8.81 13.90
N LEU A 41 -11.58 -9.72 13.56
CA LEU A 41 -11.55 -10.46 12.29
C LEU A 41 -11.71 -9.50 11.09
N TRP A 42 -12.67 -8.59 11.14
CA TRP A 42 -12.87 -7.57 10.12
C TRP A 42 -11.64 -6.66 9.97
N SER A 43 -11.07 -6.24 11.10
CA SER A 43 -9.84 -5.44 11.13
C SER A 43 -8.65 -6.19 10.53
N HIS A 44 -8.55 -7.51 10.75
CA HIS A 44 -7.51 -8.35 10.16
C HIS A 44 -7.56 -8.31 8.63
N PHE A 45 -8.73 -8.49 8.04
CA PHE A 45 -8.89 -8.48 6.58
C PHE A 45 -8.73 -7.09 5.96
N LYS A 46 -9.18 -6.03 6.62
CA LYS A 46 -9.15 -4.66 6.07
C LYS A 46 -7.80 -3.95 6.20
N HIS A 47 -7.05 -4.20 7.26
CA HIS A 47 -5.82 -3.47 7.55
C HIS A 47 -4.56 -4.32 7.36
N SER A 48 -4.66 -5.64 7.48
CA SER A 48 -3.58 -6.59 7.25
C SER A 48 -2.19 -6.12 7.73
N SER A 49 -1.13 -6.72 7.23
CA SER A 49 0.27 -6.40 7.58
C SER A 49 0.82 -5.14 6.87
N VAL A 50 0.02 -4.45 6.04
CA VAL A 50 0.47 -3.30 5.25
C VAL A 50 1.03 -2.16 6.11
N LEU A 51 0.47 -1.95 7.31
CA LEU A 51 0.96 -0.91 8.21
C LEU A 51 2.36 -1.24 8.77
N LEU A 52 2.61 -2.51 9.07
CA LEU A 52 3.94 -2.98 9.50
C LEU A 52 4.93 -2.90 8.34
N ALA A 53 4.53 -3.31 7.14
CA ALA A 53 5.32 -3.19 5.93
C ALA A 53 5.73 -1.74 5.69
N SER A 54 4.81 -0.77 5.82
CA SER A 54 5.12 0.65 5.63
C SER A 54 6.15 1.19 6.64
N LYS A 55 6.19 0.66 7.85
CA LYS A 55 7.24 1.00 8.84
C LYS A 55 8.61 0.50 8.40
N HIS A 56 8.71 -0.75 7.92
CA HIS A 56 9.96 -1.28 7.40
C HIS A 56 10.41 -0.56 6.12
N PHE A 57 9.46 -0.25 5.24
CA PHE A 57 9.70 0.50 4.02
C PHE A 57 10.28 1.89 4.27
N LYS A 58 9.74 2.64 5.25
CA LYS A 58 10.28 3.96 5.65
C LYS A 58 11.71 3.87 6.17
N ASN A 59 12.10 2.75 6.75
CA ASN A 59 13.45 2.49 7.22
C ASN A 59 14.35 1.86 6.13
N ALA A 60 13.93 1.92 4.86
CA ALA A 60 14.63 1.35 3.70
C ALA A 60 14.95 -0.17 3.84
N ASN A 61 14.21 -0.90 4.69
CA ASN A 61 14.37 -2.33 4.85
C ASN A 61 13.43 -3.08 3.89
N TYR A 62 13.81 -3.14 2.62
CA TYR A 62 12.99 -3.68 1.54
C TYR A 62 12.74 -5.19 1.69
N ASP A 63 13.72 -5.97 2.15
CA ASP A 63 13.58 -7.42 2.36
C ASP A 63 12.50 -7.74 3.40
N LYS A 64 12.52 -7.03 4.54
CA LYS A 64 11.49 -7.21 5.55
C LYS A 64 10.13 -6.70 5.07
N THR A 65 10.12 -5.61 4.30
CA THR A 65 8.89 -5.08 3.70
C THR A 65 8.25 -6.13 2.79
N GLU A 66 9.04 -6.75 1.93
CA GLU A 66 8.56 -7.78 1.00
C GLU A 66 7.98 -9.00 1.74
N LYS A 67 8.71 -9.51 2.76
CA LYS A 67 8.22 -10.62 3.59
C LYS A 67 6.87 -10.32 4.26
N VAL A 68 6.73 -9.11 4.81
CA VAL A 68 5.48 -8.70 5.47
C VAL A 68 4.36 -8.47 4.45
N LEU A 69 4.66 -7.96 3.25
CA LEU A 69 3.67 -7.82 2.17
C LEU A 69 3.21 -9.19 1.64
N ALA A 70 4.07 -10.21 1.65
CA ALA A 70 3.72 -11.57 1.23
C ALA A 70 2.69 -12.24 2.17
N GLU A 71 2.56 -11.77 3.43
CA GLU A 71 1.51 -12.24 4.35
C GLU A 71 0.09 -11.80 3.92
N VAL A 72 -0.03 -10.87 2.98
CA VAL A 72 -1.32 -10.40 2.48
C VAL A 72 -1.86 -11.38 1.45
N ALA A 73 -2.69 -12.32 1.88
CA ALA A 73 -3.24 -13.36 1.02
C ALA A 73 -4.11 -12.83 -0.13
N ASN A 74 -4.90 -11.78 0.13
CA ASN A 74 -5.76 -11.17 -0.89
C ASN A 74 -5.74 -9.64 -0.77
N PRO A 75 -4.97 -8.96 -1.64
CA PRO A 75 -4.88 -7.50 -1.63
C PRO A 75 -6.20 -6.78 -1.95
N ASP A 76 -7.14 -7.42 -2.66
CA ASP A 76 -8.41 -6.80 -3.04
C ASP A 76 -9.35 -6.60 -1.84
N ARG A 77 -9.14 -7.34 -0.76
CA ARG A 77 -9.89 -7.17 0.50
C ARG A 77 -9.38 -6.01 1.36
N LEU A 78 -8.24 -5.43 1.02
CA LEU A 78 -7.70 -4.28 1.75
C LEU A 78 -8.62 -3.05 1.62
N ALA A 79 -8.59 -2.18 2.61
CA ALA A 79 -9.17 -0.85 2.48
C ALA A 79 -8.47 -0.09 1.33
N LYS A 80 -9.22 0.73 0.58
CA LYS A 80 -8.71 1.41 -0.63
C LYS A 80 -7.35 2.10 -0.43
N SER A 81 -7.18 2.85 0.67
CA SER A 81 -5.91 3.50 0.97
C SER A 81 -4.78 2.49 1.26
N ARG A 82 -5.09 1.37 1.93
CA ARG A 82 -4.11 0.30 2.20
C ARG A 82 -3.72 -0.44 0.92
N ARG A 83 -4.65 -0.63 0.00
CA ARG A 83 -4.36 -1.17 -1.32
C ARG A 83 -3.40 -0.27 -2.08
N GLY A 84 -3.62 1.03 -2.10
CA GLY A 84 -2.70 1.98 -2.74
C GLY A 84 -1.28 1.88 -2.20
N TYR A 85 -1.11 1.88 -0.86
CA TYR A 85 0.22 1.73 -0.24
C TYR A 85 0.84 0.35 -0.47
N TYR A 86 0.07 -0.72 -0.47
CA TYR A 86 0.53 -2.06 -0.79
C TYR A 86 1.17 -2.08 -2.18
N GLU A 87 0.45 -1.58 -3.18
CA GLU A 87 0.93 -1.53 -4.56
C GLU A 87 2.14 -0.60 -4.72
N PHE A 88 2.11 0.56 -4.06
CA PHE A 88 3.24 1.48 -4.06
C PHE A 88 4.53 0.85 -3.52
N MET A 89 4.45 0.12 -2.40
CA MET A 89 5.61 -0.55 -1.82
C MET A 89 6.10 -1.70 -2.72
N LYS A 90 5.18 -2.48 -3.30
CA LYS A 90 5.53 -3.54 -4.28
C LYS A 90 6.27 -2.97 -5.49
N ALA A 91 5.77 -1.86 -6.04
CA ALA A 91 6.40 -1.18 -7.16
C ALA A 91 7.84 -0.72 -6.84
N ASN A 92 8.03 -0.12 -5.65
CA ASN A 92 9.36 0.33 -5.24
C ASN A 92 10.34 -0.84 -5.01
N ILE A 93 9.85 -1.97 -4.46
CA ILE A 93 10.68 -3.17 -4.30
C ILE A 93 11.09 -3.72 -5.68
N ALA A 94 10.17 -3.75 -6.64
CA ALA A 94 10.47 -4.15 -8.00
C ALA A 94 11.51 -3.21 -8.66
N LEU A 95 11.39 -1.88 -8.46
CA LEU A 95 12.41 -0.93 -8.90
C LEU A 95 13.80 -1.20 -8.31
N GLN A 96 13.88 -1.56 -7.03
CA GLN A 96 15.15 -1.89 -6.38
C GLN A 96 15.77 -3.17 -6.96
N LYS A 97 14.96 -4.06 -7.50
CA LYS A 97 15.37 -5.29 -8.18
C LYS A 97 15.58 -5.10 -9.69
N GLU A 98 15.45 -3.87 -10.18
CA GLU A 98 15.52 -3.52 -11.60
C GLU A 98 14.45 -4.22 -12.47
N ASP A 99 13.40 -4.74 -11.84
CA ASP A 99 12.23 -5.30 -12.53
C ASP A 99 11.26 -4.17 -12.89
N PHE A 100 11.55 -3.50 -14.00
CA PHE A 100 10.82 -2.31 -14.43
C PHE A 100 9.41 -2.60 -14.92
N GLU A 101 9.14 -3.80 -15.43
CA GLU A 101 7.81 -4.20 -15.88
C GLU A 101 6.88 -4.43 -14.70
N THR A 102 7.32 -5.19 -13.71
CA THR A 102 6.57 -5.38 -12.46
C THR A 102 6.39 -4.06 -11.70
N ALA A 103 7.41 -3.20 -11.71
CA ALA A 103 7.31 -1.87 -11.10
C ALA A 103 6.23 -1.01 -11.76
N GLU A 104 6.22 -0.94 -13.09
CA GLU A 104 5.22 -0.19 -13.85
C GLU A 104 3.81 -0.70 -13.58
N PHE A 105 3.60 -2.02 -13.62
CA PHE A 105 2.32 -2.65 -13.34
C PHE A 105 1.79 -2.24 -11.95
N HIS A 106 2.61 -2.35 -10.92
CA HIS A 106 2.19 -2.00 -9.56
C HIS A 106 1.99 -0.48 -9.38
N PHE A 107 2.81 0.38 -10.00
CA PHE A 107 2.55 1.83 -9.98
C PHE A 107 1.27 2.21 -10.71
N GLN A 108 0.93 1.58 -11.83
CA GLN A 108 -0.32 1.81 -12.53
C GLN A 108 -1.52 1.46 -11.63
N ILE A 109 -1.46 0.35 -10.90
CA ILE A 109 -2.50 0.00 -9.93
C ILE A 109 -2.52 1.04 -8.80
N ALA A 110 -1.38 1.37 -8.19
CA ALA A 110 -1.29 2.34 -7.10
C ALA A 110 -1.89 3.70 -7.46
N SER A 111 -1.70 4.15 -8.72
CA SER A 111 -2.24 5.43 -9.20
C SER A 111 -3.77 5.52 -9.18
N ARG A 112 -4.48 4.39 -9.19
CA ARG A 112 -5.95 4.30 -9.19
C ARG A 112 -6.53 4.38 -7.78
N PHE A 113 -5.71 4.19 -6.75
CA PHE A 113 -6.14 4.18 -5.36
C PHE A 113 -5.78 5.49 -4.64
N PRO A 114 -6.49 5.84 -3.55
CA PRO A 114 -6.09 6.94 -2.70
C PRO A 114 -4.79 6.58 -1.98
N LEU A 115 -3.80 7.47 -2.05
CA LEU A 115 -2.57 7.49 -1.26
C LEU A 115 -2.66 8.62 -0.24
N GLY A 116 -1.75 8.67 0.75
CA GLY A 116 -1.82 9.55 1.90
C GLY A 116 -2.06 11.02 1.60
N GLY A 117 -1.46 11.57 0.54
CA GLY A 117 -1.66 12.95 0.13
C GLY A 117 -1.55 13.14 -1.38
N LYS A 118 -1.86 14.36 -1.83
CA LYS A 118 -1.70 14.75 -3.26
C LYS A 118 -0.27 14.53 -3.72
N ASN A 119 0.69 14.88 -2.87
CA ASN A 119 2.10 14.76 -3.18
C ASN A 119 2.55 13.29 -3.32
N ASP A 120 2.02 12.37 -2.51
CA ASP A 120 2.33 10.94 -2.62
C ASP A 120 1.84 10.38 -3.96
N LYS A 121 0.67 10.82 -4.41
CA LYS A 121 0.13 10.47 -5.72
C LYS A 121 0.93 11.08 -6.86
N ALA A 122 1.44 12.30 -6.70
CA ALA A 122 2.35 12.92 -7.65
C ALA A 122 3.63 12.09 -7.82
N PHE A 123 4.22 11.57 -6.73
CA PHE A 123 5.41 10.72 -6.83
C PHE A 123 5.15 9.40 -7.57
N VAL A 124 3.97 8.78 -7.40
CA VAL A 124 3.61 7.60 -8.22
C VAL A 124 3.60 7.93 -9.70
N LEU A 125 3.02 9.06 -10.09
CA LEU A 125 3.00 9.50 -11.49
C LEU A 125 4.39 9.86 -12.01
N ILE A 126 5.24 10.46 -11.19
CA ILE A 126 6.65 10.71 -11.48
C ILE A 126 7.40 9.40 -11.77
N HIS A 127 7.19 8.35 -10.96
CA HIS A 127 7.80 7.05 -11.23
C HIS A 127 7.31 6.45 -12.56
N LEU A 128 6.02 6.57 -12.86
CA LEU A 128 5.47 6.11 -14.16
C LEU A 128 6.04 6.91 -15.34
N ALA A 129 6.22 8.22 -15.18
CA ALA A 129 6.85 9.06 -16.20
C ALA A 129 8.32 8.64 -16.45
N ASN A 130 9.10 8.41 -15.39
CA ASN A 130 10.47 7.93 -15.51
C ASN A 130 10.55 6.54 -16.18
N LEU A 131 9.63 5.64 -15.88
CA LEU A 131 9.55 4.32 -16.53
C LEU A 131 9.20 4.45 -18.02
N ALA A 132 8.34 5.40 -18.38
CA ALA A 132 8.04 5.72 -19.79
C ALA A 132 9.26 6.27 -20.53
N LEU A 133 10.04 7.18 -19.90
CA LEU A 133 11.30 7.68 -20.46
C LEU A 133 12.30 6.54 -20.73
N ARG A 134 12.45 5.61 -19.81
CA ARG A 134 13.31 4.42 -20.00
C ARG A 134 12.90 3.59 -21.22
N LYS A 135 11.60 3.55 -21.52
CA LYS A 135 11.04 2.89 -22.71
C LYS A 135 11.10 3.76 -23.98
N LYS A 136 11.70 4.96 -23.88
CA LYS A 136 11.75 5.98 -24.94
C LYS A 136 10.35 6.42 -25.43
N ASP A 137 9.35 6.36 -24.55
CA ASP A 137 7.98 6.78 -24.80
C ASP A 137 7.78 8.19 -24.24
N GLY A 138 8.23 9.19 -25.00
CA GLY A 138 8.18 10.60 -24.59
C GLY A 138 6.75 11.11 -24.40
N GLU A 139 5.83 10.71 -25.27
CA GLU A 139 4.43 11.13 -25.21
C GLU A 139 3.78 10.66 -23.89
N ARG A 140 3.97 9.40 -23.53
CA ARG A 140 3.42 8.85 -22.29
C ARG A 140 4.11 9.46 -21.06
N ALA A 141 5.42 9.75 -21.15
CA ALA A 141 6.14 10.43 -20.06
C ALA A 141 5.58 11.83 -19.80
N LEU A 142 5.33 12.62 -20.86
CA LEU A 142 4.70 13.94 -20.77
C LEU A 142 3.28 13.87 -20.18
N ALA A 143 2.49 12.88 -20.60
CA ALA A 143 1.14 12.70 -20.08
C ALA A 143 1.12 12.42 -18.57
N TYR A 144 2.05 11.59 -18.07
CA TYR A 144 2.20 11.35 -16.63
C TYR A 144 2.76 12.58 -15.90
N ALA A 145 3.75 13.29 -16.47
CA ALA A 145 4.33 14.50 -15.91
C ALA A 145 3.28 15.61 -15.73
N ALA A 146 2.44 15.83 -16.73
CA ALA A 146 1.35 16.81 -16.66
C ALA A 146 0.38 16.51 -15.51
N LYS A 147 -0.05 15.24 -15.37
CA LYS A 147 -0.91 14.83 -14.25
C LYS A 147 -0.22 14.94 -12.90
N ALA A 148 1.10 14.66 -12.83
CA ALA A 148 1.87 14.81 -11.61
C ALA A 148 1.98 16.28 -11.19
N LYS A 149 2.12 17.19 -12.14
CA LYS A 149 2.23 18.64 -11.93
C LYS A 149 1.00 19.23 -11.26
N GLU A 150 -0.20 18.77 -11.61
CA GLU A 150 -1.47 19.18 -10.97
C GLU A 150 -1.53 18.80 -9.47
N LEU A 151 -0.84 17.73 -9.09
CA LEU A 151 -0.88 17.18 -7.74
C LEU A 151 0.34 17.57 -6.90
N ALA A 152 1.45 17.99 -7.54
CA ALA A 152 2.72 18.26 -6.89
C ALA A 152 2.64 19.53 -6.02
N THR A 153 2.78 19.37 -4.71
CA THR A 153 2.81 20.46 -3.75
C THR A 153 4.23 20.80 -3.28
N SER A 154 5.17 19.85 -3.35
CA SER A 154 6.55 20.06 -2.91
C SER A 154 7.44 20.59 -4.04
N SER A 155 8.40 21.47 -3.68
CA SER A 155 9.42 21.96 -4.62
C SER A 155 10.22 20.82 -5.26
N ARG A 156 10.55 19.79 -4.48
CA ARG A 156 11.26 18.60 -4.97
C ARG A 156 10.48 17.88 -6.10
N ALA A 157 9.17 17.67 -5.92
CA ALA A 157 8.36 17.03 -6.94
C ALA A 157 8.31 17.88 -8.23
N LYS A 158 8.14 19.20 -8.09
CA LYS A 158 8.12 20.13 -9.24
C LYS A 158 9.43 20.11 -10.02
N SER A 159 10.57 20.15 -9.33
CA SER A 159 11.89 20.11 -9.97
C SER A 159 12.11 18.79 -10.74
N ILE A 160 11.68 17.65 -10.18
CA ILE A 160 11.79 16.36 -10.88
C ILE A 160 10.89 16.35 -12.14
N ILE A 161 9.68 16.88 -12.04
CA ILE A 161 8.76 16.97 -13.17
C ILE A 161 9.35 17.83 -14.31
N GLU A 162 9.97 18.96 -14.01
CA GLU A 162 10.64 19.82 -15.00
C GLU A 162 11.77 19.07 -15.75
N ILE A 163 12.55 18.25 -15.04
CA ILE A 163 13.58 17.41 -15.66
C ILE A 163 12.94 16.39 -16.60
N ILE A 164 11.89 15.71 -16.16
CA ILE A 164 11.17 14.73 -16.97
C ILE A 164 10.57 15.37 -18.22
N GLU A 165 9.94 16.56 -18.10
CA GLU A 165 9.38 17.29 -19.23
C GLU A 165 10.47 17.63 -20.26
N LYS A 166 11.65 18.07 -19.79
CA LYS A 166 12.79 18.38 -20.67
C LYS A 166 13.31 17.12 -21.39
N GLU A 167 13.50 16.03 -20.69
CA GLU A 167 13.99 14.77 -21.27
C GLU A 167 12.97 14.17 -22.25
N ALA A 168 11.68 14.21 -21.91
CA ALA A 168 10.63 13.69 -22.77
C ALA A 168 10.48 14.48 -24.08
N ASN A 169 10.59 15.83 -24.01
CA ASN A 169 10.58 16.67 -25.21
C ASN A 169 11.81 16.46 -26.11
N ALA A 170 12.92 15.96 -25.57
CA ALA A 170 14.08 15.60 -26.37
C ALA A 170 13.94 14.25 -27.09
N LEU A 171 12.94 13.43 -26.71
CA LEU A 171 12.61 12.14 -27.31
C LEU A 171 11.48 12.23 -28.36
N ALA A 172 10.73 13.33 -28.35
CA ALA A 172 9.62 13.60 -29.28
C ALA A 172 10.14 14.28 -30.54
#